data_aa5e14874f0135b4c1e294c678a30c8a
#
_entry.id   aa5e14874f0135b4c1e294c678a30c8a
#
_cell.length_a   1.000
_cell.length_b   1.000
_cell.length_c   1.000
_cell.angle_alpha   90.00
_cell.angle_beta   90.00
_cell.angle_gamma   90.00
#
_symmetry.space_group_name_H-M   'P 1'
#
loop_
_entity.id
_entity.type
_entity.pdbx_description
1 polymer ?
#
loop_
_entity_poly.entity_id
_entity_poly.type
_entity_poly.pdbx_seq_one_letter_code
_entity_poly.pdbx_strand_id
1 'polypeptide(L)'
;AMSHEIESAAKNIATRSQDGATEADAIRERAVGIKKDITQNDQHTKAIHAEINEGLTKALEDIKVVNQIGVLAESIMQITGQTNLLALNASIEAARAGEAGKGFAVVAEEIRVLAEQSKATVVHIQDVTKNVMDAVNNLAEGAQKLLGFVGTDVVDSFAAFSDMADSYSNDAGQIDGLVTDFSASSEELLASISG
;
A
#
# COMPACT_ATOMS: atom_id res chain seq x y z
N ALA A 1 -5.29 71.39 -4.04
CA ALA A 1 -5.85 70.27 -4.75
C ALA A 1 -4.80 69.13 -4.85
N MET A 2 -3.68 69.29 -5.51
CA MET A 2 -2.64 68.34 -5.73
C MET A 2 -2.01 67.77 -4.45
N SER A 3 -1.73 68.62 -3.43
CA SER A 3 -1.18 68.19 -2.14
C SER A 3 -2.14 67.27 -1.38
N HIS A 4 -3.43 67.54 -1.42
CA HIS A 4 -4.44 66.71 -0.76
C HIS A 4 -4.65 65.33 -1.46
N GLU A 5 -4.51 65.28 -2.79
CA GLU A 5 -4.57 64.03 -3.56
C GLU A 5 -3.38 63.13 -3.26
N ILE A 6 -2.18 63.69 -3.13
CA ILE A 6 -0.96 62.96 -2.77
C ILE A 6 -1.03 62.48 -1.32
N GLU A 7 -1.51 63.28 -0.39
CA GLU A 7 -1.74 62.85 1.00
C GLU A 7 -2.72 61.69 1.10
N SER A 8 -3.83 61.74 0.35
CA SER A 8 -4.81 60.65 0.28
C SER A 8 -4.21 59.37 -0.31
N ALA A 9 -3.41 59.51 -1.37
CA ALA A 9 -2.72 58.36 -1.99
C ALA A 9 -1.70 57.72 -1.03
N ALA A 10 -0.89 58.54 -0.32
CA ALA A 10 0.07 58.03 0.66
C ALA A 10 -0.61 57.29 1.83
N LYS A 11 -1.71 57.83 2.36
CA LYS A 11 -2.50 57.14 3.39
C LYS A 11 -3.07 55.78 2.89
N ASN A 12 -3.53 55.78 1.64
CA ASN A 12 -4.04 54.51 1.03
C ASN A 12 -2.92 53.50 0.86
N ILE A 13 -1.73 53.91 0.43
CA ILE A 13 -0.55 53.01 0.33
C ILE A 13 -0.20 52.46 1.71
N ALA A 14 -0.14 53.30 2.77
CA ALA A 14 0.15 52.83 4.12
C ALA A 14 -0.86 51.78 4.63
N THR A 15 -2.16 52.02 4.39
CA THR A 15 -3.21 51.03 4.76
C THR A 15 -3.03 49.72 4.02
N ARG A 16 -2.83 49.76 2.69
CA ARG A 16 -2.63 48.53 1.88
C ARG A 16 -1.34 47.81 2.22
N SER A 17 -0.31 48.56 2.64
CA SER A 17 0.92 47.95 3.15
C SER A 17 0.66 47.16 4.44
N GLN A 18 -0.10 47.72 5.37
CA GLN A 18 -0.47 47.02 6.60
C GLN A 18 -1.27 45.73 6.31
N ASP A 19 -2.21 45.81 5.36
CA ASP A 19 -2.98 44.63 4.93
C ASP A 19 -2.06 43.59 4.29
N GLY A 20 -1.09 44.03 3.48
CA GLY A 20 -0.10 43.17 2.85
C GLY A 20 0.80 42.45 3.85
N ALA A 21 1.26 43.14 4.91
CA ALA A 21 2.03 42.54 5.99
C ALA A 21 1.24 41.43 6.71
N THR A 22 -0.04 41.69 6.99
CA THR A 22 -0.92 40.73 7.65
C THR A 22 -1.11 39.47 6.79
N GLU A 23 -1.27 39.63 5.47
CA GLU A 23 -1.41 38.52 4.56
C GLU A 23 -0.10 37.72 4.42
N ALA A 24 1.06 38.40 4.39
CA ALA A 24 2.38 37.75 4.38
C ALA A 24 2.60 36.89 5.63
N ASP A 25 2.24 37.39 6.80
CA ASP A 25 2.30 36.60 8.04
C ASP A 25 1.37 35.37 8.00
N ALA A 26 0.15 35.55 7.50
CA ALA A 26 -0.78 34.43 7.34
C ALA A 26 -0.26 33.34 6.34
N ILE A 27 0.42 33.75 5.27
CA ILE A 27 1.08 32.84 4.34
C ILE A 27 2.20 32.07 5.04
N ARG A 28 3.02 32.77 5.83
CA ARG A 28 4.13 32.15 6.61
C ARG A 28 3.61 31.13 7.61
N GLU A 29 2.56 31.46 8.37
CA GLU A 29 1.93 30.54 9.31
C GLU A 29 1.38 29.28 8.59
N ARG A 30 0.71 29.46 7.47
CA ARG A 30 0.21 28.35 6.65
C ARG A 30 1.35 27.46 6.15
N ALA A 31 2.44 28.04 5.67
CA ALA A 31 3.62 27.30 5.21
C ALA A 31 4.23 26.44 6.32
N VAL A 32 4.37 27.01 7.54
CA VAL A 32 4.85 26.26 8.73
C VAL A 32 3.89 25.11 9.09
N GLY A 33 2.57 25.36 9.04
CA GLY A 33 1.56 24.33 9.28
C GLY A 33 1.66 23.17 8.27
N ILE A 34 1.72 23.49 6.99
CA ILE A 34 1.89 22.51 5.89
C ILE A 34 3.16 21.67 6.11
N LYS A 35 4.28 22.29 6.43
CA LYS A 35 5.55 21.58 6.67
C LYS A 35 5.47 20.62 7.85
N LYS A 36 4.77 20.99 8.90
CA LYS A 36 4.50 20.11 10.05
C LYS A 36 3.66 18.89 9.63
N ASP A 37 2.58 19.13 8.89
CA ASP A 37 1.68 18.06 8.44
C ASP A 37 2.40 17.09 7.48
N ILE A 38 3.23 17.60 6.57
CA ILE A 38 4.07 16.80 5.68
C ILE A 38 5.01 15.91 6.50
N THR A 39 5.68 16.46 7.51
CA THR A 39 6.58 15.69 8.37
C THR A 39 5.86 14.55 9.10
N GLN A 40 4.66 14.82 9.61
CA GLN A 40 3.85 13.81 10.27
C GLN A 40 3.38 12.73 9.30
N ASN A 41 2.94 13.13 8.10
CA ASN A 41 2.50 12.18 7.06
C ASN A 41 3.65 11.32 6.55
N ASP A 42 4.86 11.86 6.37
CA ASP A 42 6.05 11.10 6.00
C ASP A 42 6.39 10.04 7.06
N GLN A 43 6.40 10.42 8.35
CA GLN A 43 6.65 9.49 9.44
C GLN A 43 5.58 8.39 9.50
N HIS A 44 4.31 8.74 9.36
CA HIS A 44 3.21 7.78 9.36
C HIS A 44 3.28 6.82 8.17
N THR A 45 3.59 7.35 6.99
CA THR A 45 3.76 6.56 5.76
C THR A 45 4.90 5.55 5.91
N LYS A 46 6.04 5.97 6.47
CA LYS A 46 7.17 5.07 6.75
C LYS A 46 6.82 3.97 7.75
N ALA A 47 6.03 4.29 8.77
CA ALA A 47 5.59 3.30 9.76
C ALA A 47 4.66 2.26 9.11
N ILE A 48 3.65 2.69 8.34
CA ILE A 48 2.74 1.81 7.61
C ILE A 48 3.52 0.95 6.59
N HIS A 49 4.46 1.54 5.85
CA HIS A 49 5.31 0.82 4.91
C HIS A 49 6.07 -0.32 5.59
N ALA A 50 6.67 -0.07 6.76
CA ALA A 50 7.38 -1.08 7.53
C ALA A 50 6.43 -2.19 8.03
N GLU A 51 5.25 -1.84 8.55
CA GLU A 51 4.25 -2.79 9.02
C GLU A 51 3.73 -3.70 7.90
N ILE A 52 3.41 -3.13 6.74
CA ILE A 52 2.96 -3.91 5.57
C ILE A 52 4.08 -4.84 5.09
N ASN A 53 5.32 -4.37 5.03
CA ASN A 53 6.45 -5.19 4.60
C ASN A 53 6.72 -6.36 5.55
N GLU A 54 6.62 -6.16 6.85
CA GLU A 54 6.71 -7.22 7.85
C GLU A 54 5.54 -8.22 7.72
N GLY A 55 4.31 -7.73 7.60
CA GLY A 55 3.13 -8.55 7.41
C GLY A 55 3.19 -9.39 6.14
N LEU A 56 3.66 -8.81 5.03
CA LEU A 56 3.85 -9.51 3.76
C LEU A 56 4.91 -10.61 3.89
N THR A 57 6.04 -10.32 4.54
CA THR A 57 7.11 -11.30 4.77
C THR A 57 6.58 -12.49 5.57
N LYS A 58 5.83 -12.22 6.63
CA LYS A 58 5.22 -13.27 7.46
C LYS A 58 4.19 -14.09 6.68
N ALA A 59 3.33 -13.44 5.90
CA ALA A 59 2.35 -14.15 5.07
C ALA A 59 3.02 -15.08 4.04
N LEU A 60 4.15 -14.65 3.45
CA LEU A 60 4.95 -15.47 2.53
C LEU A 60 5.67 -16.63 3.24
N GLU A 61 5.98 -16.49 4.53
CA GLU A 61 6.47 -17.61 5.35
C GLU A 61 5.36 -18.60 5.67
N ASP A 62 4.21 -18.12 6.06
CA ASP A 62 3.06 -18.94 6.42
C ASP A 62 2.56 -19.78 5.22
N ILE A 63 2.65 -19.27 3.99
CA ILE A 63 2.26 -20.00 2.78
C ILE A 63 3.12 -21.26 2.54
N LYS A 64 4.31 -21.37 3.15
CA LYS A 64 5.11 -22.59 3.07
C LYS A 64 4.38 -23.81 3.62
N VAL A 65 3.42 -23.61 4.54
CA VAL A 65 2.55 -24.68 5.04
C VAL A 65 1.68 -25.26 3.92
N VAL A 66 1.24 -24.43 2.98
CA VAL A 66 0.46 -24.88 1.82
C VAL A 66 1.28 -25.83 0.93
N ASN A 67 2.59 -25.62 0.82
CA ASN A 67 3.49 -26.58 0.14
C ASN A 67 3.51 -27.95 0.84
N GLN A 68 3.40 -28.00 2.16
CA GLN A 68 3.33 -29.25 2.91
C GLN A 68 2.05 -30.03 2.59
N ILE A 69 0.93 -29.34 2.33
CA ILE A 69 -0.31 -29.96 1.88
C ILE A 69 -0.10 -30.63 0.54
N GLY A 70 0.65 -30.02 -0.38
CA GLY A 70 1.02 -30.62 -1.66
C GLY A 70 1.81 -31.93 -1.49
N VAL A 71 2.80 -31.95 -0.58
CA VAL A 71 3.60 -33.15 -0.27
C VAL A 71 2.73 -34.25 0.36
N LEU A 72 1.82 -33.89 1.27
CA LEU A 72 0.87 -34.84 1.86
C LEU A 72 -0.09 -35.40 0.81
N ALA A 73 -0.60 -34.57 -0.08
CA ALA A 73 -1.45 -35.01 -1.18
C ALA A 73 -0.74 -36.01 -2.09
N GLU A 74 0.54 -35.76 -2.42
CA GLU A 74 1.34 -36.71 -3.19
C GLU A 74 1.51 -38.05 -2.47
N SER A 75 1.75 -38.02 -1.16
CA SER A 75 1.84 -39.26 -0.36
C SER A 75 0.52 -40.03 -0.34
N ILE A 76 -0.62 -39.36 -0.23
CA ILE A 76 -1.94 -39.97 -0.30
C ILE A 76 -2.18 -40.53 -1.71
N MET A 77 -1.74 -39.86 -2.77
CA MET A 77 -1.81 -40.33 -4.14
C MET A 77 -1.10 -41.69 -4.31
N GLN A 78 0.10 -41.83 -3.72
CA GLN A 78 0.85 -43.07 -3.74
C GLN A 78 0.11 -44.19 -2.98
N ILE A 79 -0.43 -43.90 -1.79
CA ILE A 79 -1.20 -44.87 -1.00
C ILE A 79 -2.46 -45.33 -1.75
N THR A 80 -3.19 -44.41 -2.37
CA THR A 80 -4.39 -44.76 -3.16
C THR A 80 -4.04 -45.61 -4.37
N GLY A 81 -2.90 -45.36 -5.03
CA GLY A 81 -2.37 -46.19 -6.10
C GLY A 81 -2.04 -47.63 -5.64
N GLN A 82 -1.36 -47.76 -4.49
CA GLN A 82 -1.07 -49.07 -3.90
C GLN A 82 -2.35 -49.81 -3.46
N THR A 83 -3.31 -49.10 -2.88
CA THR A 83 -4.60 -49.64 -2.46
C THR A 83 -5.38 -50.17 -3.68
N ASN A 84 -5.37 -49.43 -4.78
CA ASN A 84 -6.00 -49.85 -6.03
C ASN A 84 -5.38 -51.15 -6.58
N LEU A 85 -4.04 -51.25 -6.57
CA LEU A 85 -3.33 -52.46 -6.98
C LEU A 85 -3.61 -53.66 -6.06
N LEU A 86 -3.68 -53.44 -4.75
CA LEU A 86 -4.03 -54.47 -3.77
C LEU A 86 -5.46 -54.96 -3.97
N ALA A 87 -6.39 -54.06 -4.21
CA ALA A 87 -7.79 -54.40 -4.49
C ALA A 87 -7.93 -55.20 -5.80
N LEU A 88 -7.19 -54.79 -6.84
CA LEU A 88 -7.16 -55.55 -8.11
C LEU A 88 -6.63 -56.98 -7.91
N ASN A 89 -5.53 -57.16 -7.18
CA ASN A 89 -4.97 -58.46 -6.87
C ASN A 89 -5.94 -59.33 -6.07
N ALA A 90 -6.63 -58.72 -5.08
CA ALA A 90 -7.66 -59.39 -4.29
C ALA A 90 -8.85 -59.82 -5.16
N SER A 91 -9.29 -59.01 -6.11
CA SER A 91 -10.35 -59.31 -7.06
C SER A 91 -9.96 -60.50 -7.95
N ILE A 92 -8.71 -60.57 -8.43
CA ILE A 92 -8.20 -61.67 -9.26
C ILE A 92 -8.20 -62.98 -8.44
N GLU A 93 -7.71 -62.96 -7.19
CA GLU A 93 -7.65 -64.15 -6.37
C GLU A 93 -9.05 -64.62 -5.92
N ALA A 94 -9.97 -63.68 -5.66
CA ALA A 94 -11.37 -64.00 -5.39
C ALA A 94 -12.05 -64.68 -6.60
N ALA A 95 -11.78 -64.20 -7.81
CA ALA A 95 -12.27 -64.84 -9.03
C ALA A 95 -11.70 -66.26 -9.20
N ARG A 96 -10.45 -66.50 -8.81
CA ARG A 96 -9.77 -67.77 -8.85
C ARG A 96 -10.37 -68.83 -7.88
N ALA A 97 -10.92 -68.32 -6.73
CA ALA A 97 -11.60 -69.13 -5.73
C ALA A 97 -13.04 -69.59 -6.15
N GLY A 98 -13.57 -69.09 -7.24
CA GLY A 98 -14.90 -69.46 -7.79
C GLY A 98 -16.05 -69.04 -6.84
N GLU A 99 -16.98 -69.94 -6.60
CA GLU A 99 -18.15 -69.71 -5.73
C GLU A 99 -17.76 -69.25 -4.31
N ALA A 100 -16.70 -69.82 -3.73
CA ALA A 100 -16.24 -69.46 -2.40
C ALA A 100 -15.67 -68.01 -2.30
N GLY A 101 -15.25 -67.44 -3.42
CA GLY A 101 -14.67 -66.10 -3.50
C GLY A 101 -15.65 -64.95 -3.77
N LYS A 102 -16.90 -65.26 -4.08
CA LYS A 102 -17.87 -64.20 -4.49
C LYS A 102 -18.00 -63.03 -3.53
N GLY A 103 -18.08 -63.30 -2.23
CA GLY A 103 -18.16 -62.25 -1.20
C GLY A 103 -16.89 -61.39 -1.15
N PHE A 104 -15.72 -61.99 -1.32
CA PHE A 104 -14.45 -61.28 -1.35
C PHE A 104 -14.28 -60.42 -2.62
N ALA A 105 -14.80 -60.89 -3.77
CA ALA A 105 -14.77 -60.14 -5.01
C ALA A 105 -15.54 -58.82 -4.91
N VAL A 106 -16.71 -58.82 -4.25
CA VAL A 106 -17.52 -57.61 -4.03
C VAL A 106 -16.77 -56.60 -3.14
N VAL A 107 -16.15 -57.08 -2.05
CA VAL A 107 -15.38 -56.21 -1.14
C VAL A 107 -14.16 -55.62 -1.86
N ALA A 108 -13.46 -56.45 -2.64
CA ALA A 108 -12.29 -56.00 -3.38
C ALA A 108 -12.66 -54.93 -4.43
N GLU A 109 -13.77 -55.12 -5.14
CA GLU A 109 -14.25 -54.11 -6.10
C GLU A 109 -14.66 -52.80 -5.39
N GLU A 110 -15.31 -52.85 -4.22
CA GLU A 110 -15.66 -51.67 -3.44
C GLU A 110 -14.41 -50.92 -2.98
N ILE A 111 -13.37 -51.64 -2.51
CA ILE A 111 -12.08 -51.02 -2.15
C ILE A 111 -11.44 -50.36 -3.38
N ARG A 112 -11.53 -50.97 -4.56
CA ARG A 112 -11.01 -50.40 -5.80
C ARG A 112 -11.70 -49.09 -6.15
N VAL A 113 -13.03 -49.06 -6.05
CA VAL A 113 -13.84 -47.85 -6.30
C VAL A 113 -13.49 -46.75 -5.30
N LEU A 114 -13.36 -47.07 -4.01
CA LEU A 114 -12.96 -46.10 -2.97
C LEU A 114 -11.55 -45.56 -3.21
N ALA A 115 -10.61 -46.37 -3.66
CA ALA A 115 -9.26 -45.94 -4.00
C ALA A 115 -9.28 -44.96 -5.19
N GLU A 116 -10.07 -45.23 -6.22
CA GLU A 116 -10.22 -44.31 -7.35
C GLU A 116 -10.89 -42.96 -6.95
N GLN A 117 -11.95 -43.01 -6.13
CA GLN A 117 -12.58 -41.80 -5.61
C GLN A 117 -11.62 -40.97 -4.74
N SER A 118 -10.83 -41.63 -3.88
CA SER A 118 -9.80 -41.02 -3.07
C SER A 118 -8.75 -40.33 -3.94
N LYS A 119 -8.29 -41.00 -5.00
CA LYS A 119 -7.36 -40.44 -5.97
C LYS A 119 -7.91 -39.18 -6.64
N ALA A 120 -9.17 -39.19 -7.08
CA ALA A 120 -9.81 -38.02 -7.67
C ALA A 120 -9.90 -36.85 -6.68
N THR A 121 -10.21 -37.14 -5.41
CA THR A 121 -10.22 -36.14 -4.34
C THR A 121 -8.84 -35.51 -4.12
N VAL A 122 -7.78 -36.34 -4.14
CA VAL A 122 -6.40 -35.83 -3.98
C VAL A 122 -5.99 -34.91 -5.13
N VAL A 123 -6.35 -35.26 -6.37
CA VAL A 123 -6.10 -34.38 -7.53
C VAL A 123 -6.79 -33.04 -7.33
N HIS A 124 -8.03 -33.05 -6.84
CA HIS A 124 -8.72 -31.80 -6.55
C HIS A 124 -8.03 -30.98 -5.43
N ILE A 125 -7.51 -31.63 -4.38
CA ILE A 125 -6.72 -30.96 -3.34
C ILE A 125 -5.47 -30.31 -3.95
N GLN A 126 -4.75 -31.00 -4.83
CA GLN A 126 -3.57 -30.46 -5.50
C GLN A 126 -3.92 -29.22 -6.34
N ASP A 127 -5.02 -29.27 -7.10
CA ASP A 127 -5.47 -28.13 -7.91
C ASP A 127 -5.85 -26.92 -7.04
N VAL A 128 -6.59 -27.16 -5.95
CA VAL A 128 -6.94 -26.08 -5.00
C VAL A 128 -5.69 -25.48 -4.35
N THR A 129 -4.76 -26.33 -3.92
CA THR A 129 -3.49 -25.91 -3.31
C THR A 129 -2.68 -25.03 -4.26
N LYS A 130 -2.58 -25.46 -5.53
CA LYS A 130 -1.91 -24.68 -6.58
C LYS A 130 -2.57 -23.33 -6.78
N ASN A 131 -3.89 -23.29 -6.91
CA ASN A 131 -4.64 -22.04 -7.10
C ASN A 131 -4.46 -21.07 -5.92
N VAL A 132 -4.41 -21.58 -4.68
CA VAL A 132 -4.13 -20.78 -3.49
C VAL A 132 -2.71 -20.19 -3.56
N MET A 133 -1.72 -21.00 -3.93
CA MET A 133 -0.33 -20.52 -4.08
C MET A 133 -0.20 -19.43 -5.15
N ASP A 134 -0.82 -19.65 -6.30
CA ASP A 134 -0.81 -18.66 -7.40
C ASP A 134 -1.49 -17.36 -6.97
N ALA A 135 -2.61 -17.43 -6.26
CA ALA A 135 -3.32 -16.25 -5.75
C ALA A 135 -2.49 -15.47 -4.73
N VAL A 136 -1.80 -16.16 -3.80
CA VAL A 136 -0.93 -15.50 -2.80
C VAL A 136 0.31 -14.89 -3.45
N ASN A 137 0.92 -15.56 -4.43
CA ASN A 137 2.06 -15.01 -5.16
C ASN A 137 1.66 -13.73 -5.93
N ASN A 138 0.50 -13.74 -6.59
CA ASN A 138 -0.02 -12.55 -7.27
C ASN A 138 -0.31 -11.40 -6.29
N LEU A 139 -0.88 -11.72 -5.12
CA LEU A 139 -1.10 -10.73 -4.05
C LEU A 139 0.21 -10.14 -3.54
N ALA A 140 1.22 -10.98 -3.31
CA ALA A 140 2.54 -10.56 -2.86
C ALA A 140 3.23 -9.65 -3.89
N GLU A 141 3.16 -9.99 -5.18
CA GLU A 141 3.68 -9.13 -6.25
C GLU A 141 2.97 -7.77 -6.30
N GLY A 142 1.65 -7.76 -6.18
CA GLY A 142 0.86 -6.53 -6.10
C GLY A 142 1.23 -5.67 -4.88
N ALA A 143 1.38 -6.29 -3.73
CA ALA A 143 1.79 -5.62 -2.50
C ALA A 143 3.21 -5.04 -2.60
N GLN A 144 4.16 -5.76 -3.19
CA GLN A 144 5.52 -5.26 -3.43
C GLN A 144 5.54 -4.06 -4.37
N LYS A 145 4.73 -4.06 -5.44
CA LYS A 145 4.60 -2.89 -6.33
C LYS A 145 4.05 -1.67 -5.58
N LEU A 146 3.04 -1.88 -4.72
CA LEU A 146 2.49 -0.82 -3.89
C LEU A 146 3.52 -0.28 -2.87
N LEU A 147 4.26 -1.17 -2.21
CA LEU A 147 5.34 -0.78 -1.31
C LEU A 147 6.43 0.02 -2.06
N GLY A 148 6.80 -0.39 -3.27
CA GLY A 148 7.72 0.36 -4.12
C GLY A 148 7.21 1.77 -4.40
N PHE A 149 5.96 1.92 -4.85
CA PHE A 149 5.33 3.21 -5.10
C PHE A 149 5.28 4.09 -3.83
N VAL A 150 4.89 3.54 -2.69
CA VAL A 150 4.85 4.29 -1.42
C VAL A 150 6.25 4.68 -0.97
N GLY A 151 7.24 3.79 -1.12
CA GLY A 151 8.61 4.01 -0.67
C GLY A 151 9.40 5.00 -1.52
N THR A 152 8.97 5.26 -2.76
CA THR A 152 9.62 6.21 -3.68
C THR A 152 8.71 7.38 -4.01
N ASP A 153 7.69 7.17 -4.82
CA ASP A 153 6.88 8.26 -5.40
C ASP A 153 6.15 9.10 -4.35
N VAL A 154 5.61 8.45 -3.30
CA VAL A 154 4.93 9.18 -2.21
C VAL A 154 5.92 9.94 -1.34
N VAL A 155 7.07 9.34 -1.02
CA VAL A 155 8.12 10.00 -0.23
C VAL A 155 8.72 11.17 -1.00
N ASP A 156 8.99 11.02 -2.29
CA ASP A 156 9.48 12.10 -3.15
C ASP A 156 8.45 13.24 -3.27
N SER A 157 7.16 12.90 -3.30
CA SER A 157 6.08 13.90 -3.27
C SER A 157 6.08 14.70 -1.98
N PHE A 158 6.31 14.07 -0.82
CA PHE A 158 6.43 14.79 0.45
C PHE A 158 7.64 15.74 0.48
N ALA A 159 8.79 15.33 -0.11
CA ALA A 159 9.94 16.20 -0.26
C ALA A 159 9.60 17.43 -1.11
N ALA A 160 8.98 17.22 -2.27
CA ALA A 160 8.55 18.32 -3.15
C ALA A 160 7.55 19.28 -2.48
N PHE A 161 6.61 18.76 -1.70
CA PHE A 161 5.68 19.60 -0.93
C PHE A 161 6.38 20.38 0.19
N SER A 162 7.41 19.78 0.83
CA SER A 162 8.23 20.50 1.82
C SER A 162 8.97 21.67 1.19
N ASP A 163 9.59 21.47 0.02
CA ASP A 163 10.28 22.53 -0.73
C ASP A 163 9.32 23.63 -1.17
N MET A 164 8.10 23.28 -1.55
CA MET A 164 7.05 24.25 -1.88
C MET A 164 6.64 25.08 -0.66
N ALA A 165 6.51 24.47 0.51
CA ALA A 165 6.20 25.19 1.74
C ALA A 165 7.34 26.15 2.12
N ASP A 166 8.60 25.74 1.94
CA ASP A 166 9.75 26.63 2.14
C ASP A 166 9.75 27.81 1.15
N SER A 167 9.36 27.58 -0.12
CA SER A 167 9.19 28.64 -1.11
C SER A 167 8.12 29.64 -0.71
N TYR A 168 6.95 29.16 -0.25
CA TYR A 168 5.88 30.06 0.25
C TYR A 168 6.32 30.90 1.46
N SER A 169 7.09 30.31 2.37
CA SER A 169 7.65 31.05 3.51
C SER A 169 8.62 32.13 3.06
N ASN A 170 9.44 31.86 2.05
CA ASN A 170 10.37 32.82 1.47
C ASN A 170 9.64 33.98 0.73
N ASP A 171 8.64 33.61 -0.08
CA ASP A 171 7.80 34.58 -0.81
C ASP A 171 7.10 35.53 0.16
N ALA A 172 6.57 35.02 1.27
CA ALA A 172 5.99 35.82 2.34
C ALA A 172 7.02 36.80 2.94
N GLY A 173 8.27 36.35 3.13
CA GLY A 173 9.36 37.21 3.57
C GLY A 173 9.68 38.33 2.59
N GLN A 174 9.63 38.07 1.27
CA GLN A 174 9.83 39.07 0.23
C GLN A 174 8.68 40.08 0.20
N ILE A 175 7.43 39.63 0.36
CA ILE A 175 6.26 40.51 0.46
C ILE A 175 6.39 41.43 1.66
N ASP A 176 6.79 40.94 2.82
CA ASP A 176 7.01 41.70 4.03
C ASP A 176 8.07 42.80 3.83
N GLY A 177 9.17 42.49 3.13
CA GLY A 177 10.17 43.46 2.71
C GLY A 177 9.60 44.58 1.82
N LEU A 178 8.85 44.23 0.77
CA LEU A 178 8.20 45.20 -0.13
C LEU A 178 7.20 46.08 0.62
N VAL A 179 6.45 45.51 1.52
CA VAL A 179 5.48 46.23 2.37
C VAL A 179 6.19 47.27 3.26
N THR A 180 7.32 46.90 3.83
CA THR A 180 8.16 47.80 4.62
C THR A 180 8.65 48.96 3.78
N ASP A 181 9.16 48.70 2.57
CA ASP A 181 9.64 49.76 1.65
C ASP A 181 8.51 50.70 1.20
N PHE A 182 7.31 50.17 0.95
CA PHE A 182 6.15 50.99 0.61
C PHE A 182 5.70 51.88 1.78
N SER A 183 5.75 51.36 3.01
CA SER A 183 5.44 52.14 4.21
C SER A 183 6.43 53.29 4.39
N ALA A 184 7.73 53.04 4.27
CA ALA A 184 8.76 54.06 4.34
C ALA A 184 8.60 55.13 3.24
N SER A 185 8.34 54.72 2.01
CA SER A 185 8.11 55.61 0.87
C SER A 185 6.85 56.49 1.07
N SER A 186 5.80 55.94 1.70
CA SER A 186 4.59 56.68 2.03
C SER A 186 4.84 57.76 3.11
N GLU A 187 5.65 57.44 4.13
CA GLU A 187 6.04 58.37 5.17
C GLU A 187 6.89 59.54 4.60
N GLU A 188 7.85 59.22 3.71
CA GLU A 188 8.65 60.25 3.03
C GLU A 188 7.78 61.19 2.16
N LEU A 189 6.81 60.64 1.44
CA LEU A 189 5.86 61.43 0.64
C LEU A 189 5.04 62.39 1.55
N LEU A 190 4.53 61.89 2.67
CA LEU A 190 3.78 62.70 3.64
C LEU A 190 4.65 63.82 4.24
N ALA A 191 5.90 63.52 4.60
CA ALA A 191 6.84 64.49 5.12
C ALA A 191 7.15 65.59 4.09
N SER A 192 7.37 65.20 2.82
CA SER A 192 7.66 66.13 1.71
C SER A 192 6.52 67.13 1.39
N ILE A 193 5.28 66.76 1.70
CA ILE A 193 4.10 67.61 1.47
C ILE A 193 3.83 68.56 2.64
N SER A 194 4.29 68.16 3.84
CA SER A 194 4.03 68.89 5.07
C SER A 194 5.07 70.00 5.38
N GLY A 195 6.23 69.97 4.69
CA GLY A 195 7.29 70.95 4.77
C GLY A 195 7.18 72.02 3.68
#